data_fbdeb239217d6ea9f85121a587d8510c
#
_entry.id   fbdeb239217d6ea9f85121a587d8510c
#
_cell.length_a   1.000
_cell.length_b   1.000
_cell.length_c   1.000
_cell.angle_alpha   90.00
_cell.angle_beta   90.00
_cell.angle_gamma   90.00
#
_symmetry.space_group_name_H-M   'P 1'
#
loop_
_entity.id
_entity.type
_entity.pdbx_description
1 polymer ?
#
loop_
_entity_poly.entity_id
_entity_poly.type
_entity_poly.pdbx_seq_one_letter_code
_entity_poly.pdbx_strand_id
1 'polypeptide(L)'
;MGWQPTSGGRGADAMTGVMRSYRAIAVLTAAVSGLVTIAFARLPQLHLGYAWPAVRSALETSGSLIALFAAFLVFGRLRRRTYLNELLLACALAVLALSNLLFVTVPTVAGQAHNLTVWAAPLARSLGALLFVLAAFATRHELRRGGPVLALAAVATLAALGMATLFAHTFAAQWAAQDAERLSPIALSQSPLRAHPALFAFELLVSLLYGLAAIGFLNLANRRHDAFYGWLAVAGILAVVSHVNYSLFPASYAQSVLYTGDVFRFAFYVALLVGCVREIWSYWNALSAAAVLEDRRRMARDLHDGLAQELAYISRNLDSAADDGGIEGAVQRLRPAVERAQFELRSAITALAPPGGQAVGAVLAQAASQTAERFRIGLDLDIVPDVRLSPTRAEALVRVACEAITNAAKHSGAARVTLRLERDGSLVRMQVADRGCGFDTSVPRGGFGLVSMRERIRSVGGELRINSGPGRGSEVEVAV
;
A
#
# COMPACT_ATOMS: atom_id res chain seq x y z
N MET A 1 -33.71 21.97 -5.80
CA MET A 1 -33.63 20.88 -4.82
C MET A 1 -32.21 20.40 -4.82
N GLY A 2 -31.47 20.79 -3.78
CA GLY A 2 -30.02 20.60 -3.69
C GLY A 2 -29.62 19.17 -3.30
N TRP A 3 -28.77 18.62 -4.07
CA TRP A 3 -28.09 17.32 -3.79
C TRP A 3 -26.93 17.58 -2.86
N GLN A 4 -26.99 17.09 -1.59
CA GLN A 4 -25.86 17.10 -0.66
C GLN A 4 -25.16 15.73 -0.72
N PRO A 5 -23.82 15.67 -0.88
CA PRO A 5 -23.10 14.41 -0.87
C PRO A 5 -22.85 13.94 0.58
N THR A 6 -23.48 12.84 0.99
CA THR A 6 -23.36 12.21 2.32
C THR A 6 -22.21 11.16 2.42
N SER A 7 -21.09 11.34 1.72
CA SER A 7 -19.97 10.38 1.76
C SER A 7 -18.75 10.82 2.56
N GLY A 8 -18.81 11.95 3.29
CA GLY A 8 -17.67 12.50 4.05
C GLY A 8 -17.38 11.84 5.41
N GLY A 9 -18.32 11.13 6.02
CA GLY A 9 -18.20 10.70 7.42
C GLY A 9 -17.23 9.52 7.65
N ARG A 10 -17.33 8.47 6.86
CA ARG A 10 -16.52 7.24 7.07
C ARG A 10 -15.03 7.41 6.81
N GLY A 11 -14.63 8.29 5.91
CA GLY A 11 -13.22 8.61 5.65
C GLY A 11 -12.58 9.41 6.80
N ALA A 12 -13.32 10.34 7.38
CA ALA A 12 -12.86 11.16 8.50
C ALA A 12 -12.71 10.34 9.80
N ASP A 13 -13.61 9.41 10.07
CA ASP A 13 -13.56 8.54 11.26
C ASP A 13 -12.42 7.51 11.18
N ALA A 14 -12.15 6.94 10.01
CA ALA A 14 -11.00 6.06 9.79
C ALA A 14 -9.67 6.81 9.94
N MET A 15 -9.57 8.05 9.44
CA MET A 15 -8.38 8.90 9.56
C MET A 15 -8.14 9.36 11.00
N THR A 16 -9.17 9.72 11.75
CA THR A 16 -9.04 10.07 13.19
C THR A 16 -8.65 8.87 14.04
N GLY A 17 -9.09 7.65 13.69
CA GLY A 17 -8.67 6.39 14.31
C GLY A 17 -7.18 6.11 14.12
N VAL A 18 -6.65 6.29 12.91
CA VAL A 18 -5.21 6.11 12.61
C VAL A 18 -4.35 7.16 13.34
N MET A 19 -4.81 8.40 13.44
CA MET A 19 -4.09 9.49 14.13
C MET A 19 -4.03 9.28 15.66
N ARG A 20 -5.09 8.80 16.28
CA ARG A 20 -5.08 8.38 17.70
C ARG A 20 -4.08 7.25 17.93
N SER A 21 -3.87 6.39 16.92
CA SER A 21 -2.94 5.27 17.03
C SER A 21 -1.47 5.71 17.10
N TYR A 22 -1.00 6.72 16.33
CA TYR A 22 0.42 7.14 16.41
C TYR A 22 0.78 7.83 17.72
N ARG A 23 -0.12 8.64 18.31
CA ARG A 23 0.06 9.18 19.66
C ARG A 23 0.11 8.07 20.70
N ALA A 24 -0.80 7.13 20.62
CA ALA A 24 -0.84 5.97 21.51
C ALA A 24 0.42 5.10 21.37
N ILE A 25 0.86 4.82 20.14
CA ILE A 25 2.11 4.08 19.88
C ILE A 25 3.32 4.85 20.45
N ALA A 26 3.41 6.15 20.23
CA ALA A 26 4.50 6.98 20.76
C ALA A 26 4.54 6.96 22.29
N VAL A 27 3.39 7.16 22.95
CA VAL A 27 3.28 7.10 24.42
C VAL A 27 3.60 5.70 24.95
N LEU A 28 3.08 4.66 24.31
CA LEU A 28 3.37 3.28 24.68
C LEU A 28 4.86 2.96 24.54
N THR A 29 5.48 3.38 23.41
CA THR A 29 6.92 3.20 23.18
C THR A 29 7.73 3.90 24.28
N ALA A 30 7.40 5.14 24.62
CA ALA A 30 8.08 5.87 25.68
C ALA A 30 7.90 5.19 27.05
N ALA A 31 6.69 4.74 27.38
CA ALA A 31 6.40 4.09 28.65
C ALA A 31 7.13 2.74 28.76
N VAL A 32 7.02 1.86 27.74
CA VAL A 32 7.64 0.54 27.74
C VAL A 32 9.16 0.65 27.78
N SER A 33 9.75 1.48 26.93
CA SER A 33 11.20 1.65 26.88
C SER A 33 11.74 2.32 28.15
N GLY A 34 11.00 3.26 28.75
CA GLY A 34 11.32 3.85 30.04
C GLY A 34 11.27 2.84 31.19
N LEU A 35 10.22 1.99 31.23
CA LEU A 35 10.12 0.91 32.22
C LEU A 35 11.27 -0.10 32.08
N VAL A 36 11.62 -0.49 30.85
CA VAL A 36 12.78 -1.36 30.58
C VAL A 36 14.06 -0.71 31.12
N THR A 37 14.30 0.56 30.83
CA THR A 37 15.48 1.29 31.35
C THR A 37 15.52 1.31 32.86
N ILE A 38 14.38 1.57 33.54
CA ILE A 38 14.29 1.56 35.00
C ILE A 38 14.55 0.15 35.55
N ALA A 39 14.00 -0.89 34.92
CA ALA A 39 14.24 -2.26 35.34
C ALA A 39 15.71 -2.62 35.26
N PHE A 40 16.40 -2.27 34.17
CA PHE A 40 17.85 -2.48 34.04
C PHE A 40 18.64 -1.67 35.06
N ALA A 41 18.23 -0.43 35.37
CA ALA A 41 18.90 0.39 36.38
C ALA A 41 18.74 -0.15 37.80
N ARG A 42 17.61 -0.81 38.09
CA ARG A 42 17.29 -1.32 39.45
C ARG A 42 17.69 -2.77 39.69
N LEU A 43 17.81 -3.59 38.63
CA LEU A 43 18.08 -5.03 38.70
C LEU A 43 19.45 -5.32 38.06
N PRO A 44 20.57 -5.28 38.84
CA PRO A 44 21.92 -5.55 38.31
C PRO A 44 22.04 -6.89 37.61
N GLN A 45 21.21 -7.86 37.97
CA GLN A 45 21.17 -9.20 37.36
C GLN A 45 20.72 -9.22 35.89
N LEU A 46 20.03 -8.14 35.46
CA LEU A 46 19.57 -7.95 34.08
C LEU A 46 20.57 -7.16 33.22
N HIS A 47 21.75 -6.80 33.77
CA HIS A 47 22.74 -6.05 32.98
C HIS A 47 23.22 -6.89 31.82
N LEU A 48 22.72 -6.58 30.62
CA LEU A 48 23.19 -7.16 29.37
C LEU A 48 24.56 -6.59 29.03
N GLY A 49 25.58 -7.24 29.54
CA GLY A 49 26.98 -6.94 29.24
C GLY A 49 27.63 -8.17 28.62
N TYR A 50 27.22 -8.54 27.40
CA TYR A 50 27.82 -9.71 26.72
C TYR A 50 28.93 -9.25 25.81
N ALA A 51 30.10 -9.88 25.94
CA ALA A 51 31.24 -9.70 25.06
C ALA A 51 30.98 -10.36 23.69
N TRP A 52 30.16 -9.70 22.86
CA TRP A 52 29.84 -10.14 21.50
C TRP A 52 30.18 -9.05 20.47
N PRO A 53 31.47 -8.81 20.18
CA PRO A 53 31.87 -7.76 19.26
C PRO A 53 31.32 -7.96 17.85
N ALA A 54 31.19 -9.20 17.39
CA ALA A 54 30.61 -9.52 16.08
C ALA A 54 29.13 -9.11 15.97
N VAL A 55 28.32 -9.38 17.02
CA VAL A 55 26.90 -9.01 17.04
C VAL A 55 26.76 -7.49 17.08
N ARG A 56 27.57 -6.80 17.87
CA ARG A 56 27.57 -5.33 17.93
C ARG A 56 27.90 -4.73 16.56
N SER A 57 28.97 -5.19 15.91
CA SER A 57 29.35 -4.73 14.56
C SER A 57 28.25 -5.00 13.54
N ALA A 58 27.56 -6.14 13.61
CA ALA A 58 26.42 -6.46 12.74
C ALA A 58 25.24 -5.51 12.95
N LEU A 59 24.90 -5.18 14.21
CA LEU A 59 23.83 -4.21 14.52
C LEU A 59 24.18 -2.80 14.03
N GLU A 60 25.40 -2.35 14.22
CA GLU A 60 25.89 -1.04 13.74
C GLU A 60 25.85 -0.94 12.22
N THR A 61 26.36 -1.97 11.54
CA THR A 61 26.36 -2.03 10.07
C THR A 61 24.95 -2.09 9.51
N SER A 62 24.07 -2.91 10.09
CA SER A 62 22.65 -2.97 9.70
C SER A 62 21.96 -1.63 9.89
N GLY A 63 22.20 -0.96 11.02
CA GLY A 63 21.69 0.39 11.29
C GLY A 63 22.17 1.41 10.25
N SER A 64 23.44 1.37 9.86
CA SER A 64 23.99 2.24 8.81
C SER A 64 23.33 2.03 7.47
N LEU A 65 23.12 0.78 7.08
CA LEU A 65 22.43 0.42 5.82
C LEU A 65 20.97 0.87 5.82
N ILE A 66 20.27 0.69 6.93
CA ILE A 66 18.88 1.17 7.08
C ILE A 66 18.80 2.68 6.97
N ALA A 67 19.71 3.42 7.64
CA ALA A 67 19.75 4.88 7.56
C ALA A 67 20.09 5.37 6.16
N LEU A 68 21.01 4.72 5.45
CA LEU A 68 21.34 5.02 4.04
C LEU A 68 20.14 4.76 3.13
N PHE A 69 19.44 3.66 3.32
CA PHE A 69 18.23 3.34 2.58
C PHE A 69 17.12 4.37 2.83
N ALA A 70 16.92 4.78 4.09
CA ALA A 70 15.97 5.84 4.44
C ALA A 70 16.36 7.18 3.79
N ALA A 71 17.65 7.55 3.82
CA ALA A 71 18.16 8.74 3.13
C ALA A 71 17.87 8.70 1.63
N PHE A 72 18.12 7.55 0.99
CA PHE A 72 17.83 7.34 -0.44
C PHE A 72 16.33 7.52 -0.77
N LEU A 73 15.43 6.99 0.06
CA LEU A 73 13.99 7.16 -0.15
C LEU A 73 13.54 8.60 -0.01
N VAL A 74 14.04 9.32 1.01
CA VAL A 74 13.74 10.74 1.19
C VAL A 74 14.33 11.55 0.02
N PHE A 75 15.52 11.19 -0.45
CA PHE A 75 16.11 11.79 -1.67
C PHE A 75 15.25 11.54 -2.91
N GLY A 76 14.63 10.37 -3.05
CA GLY A 76 13.66 10.08 -4.12
C GLY A 76 12.44 11.01 -4.11
N ARG A 77 11.97 11.41 -2.91
CA ARG A 77 10.90 12.43 -2.75
C ARG A 77 11.37 13.81 -3.22
N LEU A 78 12.62 14.18 -2.89
CA LEU A 78 13.23 15.47 -3.28
C LEU A 78 13.37 15.65 -4.79
N ARG A 79 13.56 14.59 -5.57
CA ARG A 79 13.66 14.67 -7.05
C ARG A 79 12.37 15.17 -7.70
N ARG A 80 11.22 14.99 -7.05
CA ARG A 80 9.92 15.44 -7.58
C ARG A 80 9.62 16.89 -7.23
N ARG A 81 9.83 17.27 -5.97
CA ARG A 81 9.72 18.64 -5.45
C ARG A 81 10.68 18.80 -4.28
N THR A 82 11.57 19.77 -4.37
CA THR A 82 12.59 20.00 -3.34
C THR A 82 12.02 20.89 -2.23
N TYR A 83 11.60 20.27 -1.12
CA TYR A 83 11.20 20.99 0.08
C TYR A 83 12.34 21.05 1.10
N LEU A 84 12.50 22.19 1.78
CA LEU A 84 13.55 22.42 2.76
C LEU A 84 13.55 21.38 3.89
N ASN A 85 12.38 21.06 4.44
CA ASN A 85 12.26 20.07 5.52
C ASN A 85 12.66 18.64 5.10
N GLU A 86 12.37 18.25 3.87
CA GLU A 86 12.76 16.94 3.33
C GLU A 86 14.25 16.88 3.01
N LEU A 87 14.84 18.01 2.55
CA LEU A 87 16.27 18.13 2.35
C LEU A 87 17.04 17.98 3.67
N LEU A 88 16.62 18.70 4.71
CA LEU A 88 17.21 18.60 6.04
C LEU A 88 17.11 17.18 6.61
N LEU A 89 15.98 16.50 6.39
CA LEU A 89 15.78 15.12 6.79
C LEU A 89 16.71 14.16 6.04
N ALA A 90 16.87 14.33 4.73
CA ALA A 90 17.80 13.53 3.94
C ALA A 90 19.25 13.72 4.41
N CYS A 91 19.65 14.96 4.69
CA CYS A 91 20.98 15.26 5.24
C CYS A 91 21.18 14.64 6.63
N ALA A 92 20.16 14.72 7.50
CA ALA A 92 20.22 14.11 8.84
C ALA A 92 20.45 12.59 8.76
N LEU A 93 19.67 11.90 7.92
CA LEU A 93 19.80 10.46 7.71
C LEU A 93 21.16 10.09 7.07
N ALA A 94 21.64 10.89 6.11
CA ALA A 94 22.95 10.70 5.50
C ALA A 94 24.08 10.88 6.51
N VAL A 95 24.03 11.91 7.35
CA VAL A 95 25.01 12.14 8.43
C VAL A 95 25.02 10.94 9.39
N LEU A 96 23.85 10.44 9.82
CA LEU A 96 23.74 9.28 10.70
C LEU A 96 24.33 8.01 10.07
N ALA A 97 23.99 7.75 8.80
CA ALA A 97 24.49 6.59 8.08
C ALA A 97 26.03 6.63 7.93
N LEU A 98 26.54 7.76 7.42
CA LEU A 98 27.97 7.93 7.17
C LEU A 98 28.78 8.01 8.47
N SER A 99 28.26 8.64 9.51
CA SER A 99 28.93 8.66 10.81
C SER A 99 29.13 7.28 11.41
N ASN A 100 28.11 6.43 11.36
CA ASN A 100 28.23 5.05 11.84
C ASN A 100 29.18 4.23 10.95
N LEU A 101 29.06 4.36 9.64
CA LEU A 101 29.91 3.64 8.71
C LEU A 101 31.38 4.02 8.86
N LEU A 102 31.68 5.34 8.80
CA LEU A 102 33.06 5.84 8.77
C LEU A 102 33.73 5.86 10.15
N PHE A 103 32.98 6.14 11.23
CA PHE A 103 33.56 6.33 12.56
C PHE A 103 33.37 5.14 13.50
N VAL A 104 32.52 4.17 13.15
CA VAL A 104 32.27 3.00 13.97
C VAL A 104 32.61 1.71 13.19
N THR A 105 31.93 1.46 12.08
CA THR A 105 32.05 0.17 11.36
C THR A 105 33.44 -0.01 10.74
N VAL A 106 33.90 0.93 9.94
CA VAL A 106 35.22 0.83 9.25
C VAL A 106 36.37 0.76 10.25
N PRO A 107 36.49 1.64 11.27
CA PRO A 107 37.56 1.56 12.25
C PRO A 107 37.53 0.26 13.06
N THR A 108 36.33 -0.27 13.38
CA THR A 108 36.20 -1.54 14.12
C THR A 108 36.72 -2.71 13.29
N VAL A 109 36.39 -2.76 11.99
CA VAL A 109 36.88 -3.81 11.08
C VAL A 109 38.37 -3.67 10.82
N ALA A 110 38.91 -2.44 10.75
CA ALA A 110 40.33 -2.17 10.53
C ALA A 110 41.20 -2.32 11.79
N GLY A 111 40.63 -2.61 12.96
CA GLY A 111 41.38 -2.70 14.22
C GLY A 111 41.96 -1.37 14.74
N GLN A 112 41.52 -0.22 14.23
CA GLN A 112 42.05 1.13 14.51
C GLN A 112 41.06 2.03 15.26
N ALA A 113 40.18 1.47 16.05
CA ALA A 113 38.88 2.07 16.36
C ALA A 113 38.83 3.14 17.46
N HIS A 114 39.90 3.41 18.24
CA HIS A 114 39.67 4.07 19.55
C HIS A 114 39.20 5.54 19.46
N ASN A 115 39.99 6.42 18.88
CA ASN A 115 39.71 7.88 18.91
C ASN A 115 38.53 8.30 18.01
N LEU A 116 38.45 7.76 16.83
CA LEU A 116 37.38 8.09 15.89
C LEU A 116 36.01 7.67 16.42
N THR A 117 35.91 6.48 16.98
CA THR A 117 34.65 5.95 17.51
C THR A 117 34.18 6.68 18.75
N VAL A 118 35.11 7.04 19.64
CA VAL A 118 34.79 7.68 20.94
C VAL A 118 34.41 9.16 20.77
N TRP A 119 35.03 9.88 19.84
CA TRP A 119 34.87 11.35 19.75
C TRP A 119 34.19 11.79 18.45
N ALA A 120 34.58 11.30 17.29
CA ALA A 120 34.00 11.73 16.03
C ALA A 120 32.54 11.27 15.85
N ALA A 121 32.22 10.05 16.29
CA ALA A 121 30.88 9.50 16.16
C ALA A 121 29.83 10.29 16.98
N PRO A 122 30.03 10.62 18.29
CA PRO A 122 29.10 11.46 19.04
C PRO A 122 28.90 12.85 18.46
N LEU A 123 29.98 13.48 17.98
CA LEU A 123 29.88 14.79 17.31
C LEU A 123 29.01 14.74 16.05
N ALA A 124 29.27 13.78 15.18
CA ALA A 124 28.50 13.62 13.96
C ALA A 124 27.04 13.27 14.26
N ARG A 125 26.78 12.45 15.29
CA ARG A 125 25.41 12.14 15.76
C ARG A 125 24.70 13.37 16.30
N SER A 126 25.39 14.25 17.03
CA SER A 126 24.83 15.52 17.51
C SER A 126 24.40 16.41 16.35
N LEU A 127 25.22 16.50 15.30
CA LEU A 127 24.85 17.20 14.08
C LEU A 127 23.64 16.55 13.38
N GLY A 128 23.62 15.24 13.25
CA GLY A 128 22.48 14.50 12.72
C GLY A 128 21.20 14.78 13.49
N ALA A 129 21.24 14.71 14.83
CA ALA A 129 20.11 15.02 15.70
C ALA A 129 19.63 16.48 15.56
N LEU A 130 20.55 17.43 15.42
CA LEU A 130 20.20 18.83 15.16
C LEU A 130 19.47 18.98 13.81
N LEU A 131 19.97 18.34 12.77
CA LEU A 131 19.31 18.34 11.46
C LEU A 131 17.92 17.69 11.52
N PHE A 132 17.72 16.66 12.35
CA PHE A 132 16.39 16.08 12.61
C PHE A 132 15.44 17.10 13.25
N VAL A 133 15.90 17.88 14.23
CA VAL A 133 15.11 18.96 14.83
C VAL A 133 14.74 19.99 13.76
N LEU A 134 15.73 20.46 13.01
CA LEU A 134 15.50 21.44 11.96
C LEU A 134 14.51 20.91 10.91
N ALA A 135 14.61 19.64 10.51
CA ALA A 135 13.67 19.01 9.59
C ALA A 135 12.24 18.94 10.14
N ALA A 136 12.10 18.67 11.45
CA ALA A 136 10.79 18.54 12.10
C ALA A 136 10.06 19.89 12.25
N PHE A 137 10.80 21.00 12.40
CA PHE A 137 10.22 22.34 12.61
C PHE A 137 10.33 23.26 11.39
N ALA A 138 11.10 22.90 10.36
CA ALA A 138 11.20 23.69 9.14
C ALA A 138 9.86 23.84 8.44
N THR A 139 9.58 25.06 7.98
CA THR A 139 8.44 25.33 7.13
C THR A 139 8.60 24.64 5.77
N ARG A 140 7.49 24.22 5.17
CA ARG A 140 7.48 23.62 3.83
C ARG A 140 7.70 24.69 2.78
N HIS A 141 8.96 25.09 2.60
CA HIS A 141 9.38 26.03 1.59
C HIS A 141 9.92 25.27 0.38
N GLU A 142 9.35 25.54 -0.81
CA GLU A 142 9.81 24.93 -2.05
C GLU A 142 11.04 25.68 -2.58
N LEU A 143 12.12 24.94 -2.78
CA LEU A 143 13.40 25.50 -3.24
C LEU A 143 13.43 25.55 -4.78
N ARG A 144 13.48 26.75 -5.33
CA ARG A 144 13.42 27.01 -6.80
C ARG A 144 14.57 26.38 -7.61
N ARG A 145 15.71 26.05 -7.00
CA ARG A 145 16.89 25.46 -7.66
C ARG A 145 17.32 24.18 -6.95
N GLY A 146 16.58 23.09 -7.14
CA GLY A 146 16.81 21.85 -6.43
C GLY A 146 18.23 21.25 -6.61
N GLY A 147 18.76 21.20 -7.84
CA GLY A 147 20.04 20.57 -8.14
C GLY A 147 21.25 21.21 -7.41
N PRO A 148 21.51 22.52 -7.54
CA PRO A 148 22.61 23.19 -6.83
C PRO A 148 22.49 23.12 -5.32
N VAL A 149 21.27 23.21 -4.77
CA VAL A 149 21.03 23.12 -3.33
C VAL A 149 21.33 21.71 -2.82
N LEU A 150 20.97 20.67 -3.55
CA LEU A 150 21.31 19.29 -3.20
C LEU A 150 22.83 19.06 -3.23
N ALA A 151 23.53 19.58 -4.23
CA ALA A 151 24.99 19.50 -4.32
C ALA A 151 25.65 20.23 -3.13
N LEU A 152 25.18 21.44 -2.79
CA LEU A 152 25.68 22.19 -1.63
C LEU A 152 25.43 21.44 -0.31
N ALA A 153 24.26 20.86 -0.13
CA ALA A 153 23.93 20.07 1.04
C ALA A 153 24.81 18.82 1.19
N ALA A 154 25.12 18.14 0.08
CA ALA A 154 26.04 17.01 0.07
C ALA A 154 27.47 17.44 0.45
N VAL A 155 27.96 18.54 -0.12
CA VAL A 155 29.29 19.11 0.23
C VAL A 155 29.33 19.52 1.70
N ALA A 156 28.29 20.20 2.21
CA ALA A 156 28.21 20.60 3.61
C ALA A 156 28.20 19.37 4.54
N THR A 157 27.50 18.31 4.18
CA THR A 157 27.48 17.03 4.93
C THR A 157 28.88 16.42 5.00
N LEU A 158 29.57 16.31 3.88
CA LEU A 158 30.94 15.79 3.82
C LEU A 158 31.94 16.67 4.58
N ALA A 159 31.83 17.99 4.46
CA ALA A 159 32.65 18.93 5.20
C ALA A 159 32.45 18.80 6.72
N ALA A 160 31.21 18.64 7.17
CA ALA A 160 30.90 18.43 8.59
C ALA A 160 31.48 17.12 9.13
N LEU A 161 31.44 16.04 8.37
CA LEU A 161 32.08 14.77 8.73
C LEU A 161 33.61 14.90 8.74
N GLY A 162 34.20 15.63 7.78
CA GLY A 162 35.63 15.96 7.76
C GLY A 162 36.06 16.76 8.99
N MET A 163 35.27 17.74 9.38
CA MET A 163 35.51 18.52 10.61
C MET A 163 35.45 17.67 11.88
N ALA A 164 34.49 16.75 11.98
CA ALA A 164 34.42 15.80 13.10
C ALA A 164 35.65 14.90 13.17
N THR A 165 36.14 14.45 11.99
CA THR A 165 37.39 13.65 11.88
C THR A 165 38.61 14.48 12.34
N LEU A 166 38.73 15.71 11.85
CA LEU A 166 39.80 16.63 12.21
C LEU A 166 39.82 16.92 13.72
N PHE A 167 38.63 17.20 14.29
CA PHE A 167 38.49 17.38 15.73
C PHE A 167 38.94 16.14 16.52
N ALA A 168 38.52 14.94 16.10
CA ALA A 168 38.91 13.71 16.75
C ALA A 168 40.45 13.50 16.74
N HIS A 169 41.08 13.82 15.61
CA HIS A 169 42.55 13.66 15.49
C HIS A 169 43.35 14.73 16.24
N THR A 170 42.91 16.00 16.26
CA THR A 170 43.70 17.10 16.81
C THR A 170 43.44 17.35 18.27
N PHE A 171 42.18 17.40 18.68
CA PHE A 171 41.81 17.80 20.06
C PHE A 171 41.49 16.60 20.95
N ALA A 172 40.76 15.62 20.44
CA ALA A 172 40.34 14.48 21.23
C ALA A 172 41.49 13.52 21.57
N ALA A 173 42.54 13.45 20.73
CA ALA A 173 43.73 12.68 21.04
C ALA A 173 44.46 13.17 22.27
N GLN A 174 44.49 14.49 22.49
CA GLN A 174 45.09 15.09 23.67
C GLN A 174 44.29 14.77 24.94
N TRP A 175 42.95 14.81 24.87
CA TRP A 175 42.08 14.47 25.99
C TRP A 175 42.12 12.98 26.32
N ALA A 176 42.18 12.11 25.31
CA ALA A 176 42.27 10.68 25.50
C ALA A 176 43.58 10.25 26.19
N ALA A 177 44.69 10.94 25.90
CA ALA A 177 45.97 10.68 26.56
C ALA A 177 45.96 11.04 28.05
N GLN A 178 45.24 12.12 28.45
CA GLN A 178 45.10 12.57 29.83
C GLN A 178 44.10 11.70 30.64
N ASP A 179 43.11 11.11 30.01
CA ASP A 179 42.03 10.36 30.64
C ASP A 179 42.03 8.87 30.33
N ALA A 180 43.12 8.30 29.78
CA ALA A 180 43.22 6.90 29.39
C ALA A 180 42.87 5.90 30.53
N GLU A 181 43.22 6.25 31.77
CA GLU A 181 42.83 5.48 32.95
C GLU A 181 41.32 5.47 33.20
N ARG A 182 40.65 6.62 33.00
CA ARG A 182 39.21 6.82 33.22
C ARG A 182 38.37 6.15 32.13
N LEU A 183 38.91 5.99 30.94
CA LEU A 183 38.27 5.35 29.81
C LEU A 183 38.61 3.85 29.71
N SER A 184 39.38 3.31 30.65
CA SER A 184 39.68 1.87 30.69
C SER A 184 38.39 1.05 30.91
N PRO A 185 38.22 -0.11 30.27
CA PRO A 185 37.03 -0.97 30.44
C PRO A 185 36.72 -1.30 31.91
N ILE A 186 37.78 -1.42 32.73
CA ILE A 186 37.68 -1.74 34.17
C ILE A 186 37.14 -0.51 34.94
N ALA A 187 37.62 0.72 34.66
CA ALA A 187 37.13 1.93 35.29
C ALA A 187 35.70 2.25 34.91
N LEU A 188 35.33 2.02 33.65
CA LEU A 188 33.97 2.21 33.14
C LEU A 188 32.95 1.20 33.70
N SER A 189 33.39 -0.02 34.07
CA SER A 189 32.52 -1.02 34.70
C SER A 189 32.21 -0.71 36.18
N GLN A 190 33.08 0.05 36.86
CA GLN A 190 32.99 0.26 38.32
C GLN A 190 32.18 1.50 38.75
N SER A 191 31.93 2.48 37.87
CA SER A 191 31.19 3.69 38.25
C SER A 191 30.55 4.38 37.05
N PRO A 192 29.21 4.41 37.00
CA PRO A 192 28.44 5.07 35.90
C PRO A 192 28.73 6.58 35.78
N LEU A 193 29.14 7.24 36.83
CA LEU A 193 29.35 8.69 36.88
C LEU A 193 30.79 9.13 36.55
N ARG A 194 31.72 8.23 36.28
CA ARG A 194 33.12 8.55 35.95
C ARG A 194 33.43 8.66 34.46
N ALA A 195 32.39 8.69 33.59
CA ALA A 195 32.59 9.01 32.18
C ALA A 195 33.14 10.44 32.03
N HIS A 196 33.90 10.68 30.95
CA HIS A 196 34.37 12.00 30.61
C HIS A 196 33.20 13.01 30.52
N PRO A 197 33.23 14.15 31.24
CA PRO A 197 32.09 15.09 31.31
C PRO A 197 31.57 15.53 29.94
N ALA A 198 32.49 15.67 28.95
CA ALA A 198 32.10 16.04 27.59
C ALA A 198 31.28 14.95 26.88
N LEU A 199 31.58 13.65 27.06
CA LEU A 199 30.80 12.55 26.49
C LEU A 199 29.39 12.52 27.10
N PHE A 200 29.28 12.69 28.41
CA PHE A 200 27.99 12.79 29.08
C PHE A 200 27.17 13.99 28.56
N ALA A 201 27.80 15.15 28.39
CA ALA A 201 27.15 16.33 27.84
C ALA A 201 26.66 16.11 26.40
N PHE A 202 27.46 15.44 25.56
CA PHE A 202 27.04 15.06 24.19
C PHE A 202 25.83 14.12 24.19
N GLU A 203 25.84 13.09 25.01
CA GLU A 203 24.72 12.12 25.07
C GLU A 203 23.43 12.80 25.55
N LEU A 204 23.54 13.69 26.57
CA LEU A 204 22.39 14.47 27.06
C LEU A 204 21.86 15.42 25.98
N LEU A 205 22.76 16.12 25.28
CA LEU A 205 22.41 17.03 24.19
C LEU A 205 21.69 16.25 23.06
N VAL A 206 22.24 15.12 22.61
CA VAL A 206 21.66 14.31 21.55
C VAL A 206 20.29 13.76 21.97
N SER A 207 20.17 13.32 23.25
CA SER A 207 18.89 12.88 23.81
C SER A 207 17.83 13.98 23.75
N LEU A 208 18.18 15.20 24.16
CA LEU A 208 17.30 16.36 24.12
C LEU A 208 16.87 16.70 22.67
N LEU A 209 17.83 16.72 21.75
CA LEU A 209 17.55 17.00 20.33
C LEU A 209 16.60 15.96 19.72
N TYR A 210 16.80 14.66 19.96
CA TYR A 210 15.87 13.64 19.49
C TYR A 210 14.49 13.75 20.14
N GLY A 211 14.40 14.13 21.41
CA GLY A 211 13.13 14.40 22.08
C GLY A 211 12.36 15.55 21.43
N LEU A 212 13.03 16.66 21.14
CA LEU A 212 12.46 17.79 20.40
C LEU A 212 12.02 17.36 18.98
N ALA A 213 12.87 16.62 18.27
CA ALA A 213 12.56 16.13 16.94
C ALA A 213 11.32 15.20 16.96
N ALA A 214 11.22 14.30 17.94
CA ALA A 214 10.06 13.40 18.10
C ALA A 214 8.76 14.17 18.27
N ILE A 215 8.75 15.23 19.13
CA ILE A 215 7.60 16.12 19.31
C ILE A 215 7.25 16.82 17.98
N GLY A 216 8.25 17.35 17.27
CA GLY A 216 8.08 18.03 16.00
C GLY A 216 7.49 17.09 14.93
N PHE A 217 8.03 15.88 14.78
CA PHE A 217 7.52 14.89 13.84
C PHE A 217 6.12 14.38 14.19
N LEU A 218 5.81 14.20 15.48
CA LEU A 218 4.46 13.84 15.90
C LEU A 218 3.43 14.92 15.53
N ASN A 219 3.79 16.20 15.74
CA ASN A 219 2.97 17.32 15.31
C ASN A 219 2.83 17.38 13.78
N LEU A 220 3.90 17.09 13.05
CA LEU A 220 3.91 17.07 11.59
C LEU A 220 3.05 15.92 11.05
N ALA A 221 3.15 14.71 11.65
CA ALA A 221 2.30 13.56 11.34
C ALA A 221 0.81 13.89 11.50
N ASN A 222 0.47 14.57 12.61
CA ASN A 222 -0.91 14.99 12.88
C ASN A 222 -1.42 16.04 11.87
N ARG A 223 -0.58 17.00 11.48
CA ARG A 223 -0.98 18.09 10.55
C ARG A 223 -1.04 17.62 9.10
N ARG A 224 -0.18 16.68 8.70
CA ARG A 224 -0.06 16.24 7.30
C ARG A 224 -0.75 14.90 7.01
N HIS A 225 -1.23 14.23 8.03
CA HIS A 225 -1.81 12.88 7.93
C HIS A 225 -0.85 11.87 7.27
N ASP A 226 0.45 12.03 7.51
CA ASP A 226 1.52 11.24 6.90
C ASP A 226 2.11 10.27 7.93
N ALA A 227 1.93 8.99 7.69
CA ALA A 227 2.37 7.90 8.55
C ALA A 227 3.90 7.87 8.72
N PHE A 228 4.66 8.29 7.71
CA PHE A 228 6.11 8.31 7.75
C PHE A 228 6.64 9.19 8.89
N TYR A 229 6.07 10.41 9.05
CA TYR A 229 6.45 11.28 10.18
C TYR A 229 6.05 10.69 11.53
N GLY A 230 4.98 9.91 11.61
CA GLY A 230 4.60 9.16 12.82
C GLY A 230 5.68 8.16 13.25
N TRP A 231 6.22 7.42 12.29
CA TRP A 231 7.32 6.48 12.54
C TRP A 231 8.64 7.17 12.86
N LEU A 232 8.91 8.35 12.28
CA LEU A 232 10.06 9.18 12.67
C LEU A 232 9.95 9.65 14.12
N ALA A 233 8.74 9.96 14.60
CA ALA A 233 8.53 10.31 16.01
C ALA A 233 8.80 9.12 16.94
N VAL A 234 8.31 7.92 16.61
CA VAL A 234 8.60 6.68 17.35
C VAL A 234 10.10 6.39 17.37
N ALA A 235 10.76 6.50 16.23
CA ALA A 235 12.21 6.35 16.13
C ALA A 235 12.92 7.37 17.02
N GLY A 236 12.53 8.65 16.99
CA GLY A 236 13.10 9.68 17.85
C GLY A 236 13.00 9.35 19.34
N ILE A 237 11.88 8.80 19.81
CA ILE A 237 11.70 8.34 21.21
C ILE A 237 12.68 7.21 21.54
N LEU A 238 12.85 6.24 20.67
CA LEU A 238 13.79 5.13 20.86
C LEU A 238 15.25 5.63 20.88
N ALA A 239 15.58 6.65 20.08
CA ALA A 239 16.87 7.32 20.13
C ALA A 239 17.08 8.02 21.47
N VAL A 240 16.09 8.75 22.00
CA VAL A 240 16.16 9.35 23.36
C VAL A 240 16.53 8.29 24.39
N VAL A 241 15.80 7.18 24.41
CA VAL A 241 16.02 6.09 25.37
C VAL A 241 17.40 5.46 25.19
N SER A 242 17.85 5.28 23.96
CA SER A 242 19.21 4.79 23.66
C SER A 242 20.27 5.70 24.28
N HIS A 243 20.20 7.03 24.02
CA HIS A 243 21.19 8.00 24.52
C HIS A 243 21.12 8.17 26.04
N VAL A 244 19.94 8.09 26.65
CA VAL A 244 19.79 8.04 28.12
C VAL A 244 20.49 6.80 28.68
N ASN A 245 20.33 5.62 28.06
CA ASN A 245 21.05 4.41 28.50
C ASN A 245 22.57 4.54 28.36
N TYR A 246 23.08 5.18 27.29
CA TYR A 246 24.53 5.46 27.17
C TYR A 246 25.02 6.41 28.25
N SER A 247 24.20 7.39 28.68
CA SER A 247 24.53 8.29 29.78
C SER A 247 24.53 7.60 31.14
N LEU A 248 23.57 6.67 31.37
CA LEU A 248 23.45 5.95 32.65
C LEU A 248 24.47 4.82 32.79
N PHE A 249 24.89 4.24 31.68
CA PHE A 249 25.77 3.05 31.62
C PHE A 249 26.99 3.34 30.75
N PRO A 250 28.01 4.15 31.25
CA PRO A 250 29.16 4.53 30.44
C PRO A 250 30.03 3.39 29.96
N ALA A 251 29.97 2.22 30.60
CA ALA A 251 30.60 1.01 30.11
C ALA A 251 30.15 0.61 28.69
N SER A 252 29.05 1.15 28.18
CA SER A 252 28.57 1.00 26.80
C SER A 252 29.51 1.55 25.72
N TYR A 253 30.49 2.37 26.10
CA TYR A 253 31.57 2.81 25.20
C TYR A 253 32.66 1.74 24.99
N ALA A 254 32.69 0.67 25.79
CA ALA A 254 33.59 -0.44 25.55
C ALA A 254 33.14 -1.20 24.30
N GLN A 255 33.99 -1.22 23.27
CA GLN A 255 33.68 -1.74 21.93
C GLN A 255 33.42 -3.27 21.89
N SER A 256 33.83 -3.98 22.93
CA SER A 256 33.70 -5.43 23.02
C SER A 256 32.37 -5.92 23.60
N VAL A 257 31.54 -5.03 24.13
CA VAL A 257 30.35 -5.42 24.91
C VAL A 257 29.08 -4.81 24.32
N LEU A 258 28.04 -5.65 24.19
CA LEU A 258 26.70 -5.24 23.77
C LEU A 258 25.91 -4.77 24.99
N TYR A 259 25.36 -3.56 24.93
CA TYR A 259 24.56 -2.96 26.00
C TYR A 259 23.11 -2.67 25.59
N THR A 260 22.26 -2.40 26.56
CA THR A 260 20.87 -2.00 26.36
C THR A 260 20.70 -0.79 25.45
N GLY A 261 21.62 0.19 25.53
CA GLY A 261 21.65 1.35 24.63
C GLY A 261 21.77 0.94 23.14
N ASP A 262 22.56 -0.09 22.84
CA ASP A 262 22.72 -0.61 21.48
C ASP A 262 21.43 -1.26 20.96
N VAL A 263 20.69 -1.95 21.83
CA VAL A 263 19.40 -2.55 21.49
C VAL A 263 18.37 -1.47 21.14
N PHE A 264 18.25 -0.41 21.95
CA PHE A 264 17.36 0.71 21.68
C PHE A 264 17.77 1.49 20.42
N ARG A 265 19.08 1.62 20.17
CA ARG A 265 19.58 2.23 18.93
C ARG A 265 19.23 1.38 17.71
N PHE A 266 19.34 0.08 17.81
CA PHE A 266 18.88 -0.81 16.74
C PHE A 266 17.36 -0.71 16.55
N ALA A 267 16.58 -0.66 17.62
CA ALA A 267 15.13 -0.46 17.56
C ALA A 267 14.76 0.88 16.89
N PHE A 268 15.55 1.95 17.09
CA PHE A 268 15.42 3.21 16.35
C PHE A 268 15.53 2.98 14.84
N TYR A 269 16.55 2.22 14.38
CA TYR A 269 16.70 1.91 12.95
C TYR A 269 15.57 1.01 12.43
N VAL A 270 15.10 0.05 13.21
CA VAL A 270 13.94 -0.77 12.84
C VAL A 270 12.68 0.09 12.68
N ALA A 271 12.43 1.05 13.57
CA ALA A 271 11.31 1.98 13.43
C ALA A 271 11.43 2.84 12.16
N LEU A 272 12.63 3.31 11.81
CA LEU A 272 12.91 3.98 10.53
C LEU A 272 12.58 3.06 9.35
N LEU A 273 13.02 1.81 9.38
CA LEU A 273 12.78 0.83 8.31
C LEU A 273 11.27 0.59 8.12
N VAL A 274 10.53 0.42 9.22
CA VAL A 274 9.07 0.27 9.16
C VAL A 274 8.41 1.49 8.52
N GLY A 275 8.86 2.70 8.88
CA GLY A 275 8.41 3.94 8.24
C GLY A 275 8.67 3.95 6.75
N CYS A 276 9.87 3.56 6.32
CA CYS A 276 10.27 3.46 4.92
C CYS A 276 9.45 2.43 4.14
N VAL A 277 9.27 1.23 4.69
CA VAL A 277 8.47 0.16 4.06
C VAL A 277 7.02 0.60 3.87
N ARG A 278 6.43 1.24 4.90
CA ARG A 278 5.07 1.78 4.79
C ARG A 278 4.95 2.88 3.76
N GLU A 279 5.95 3.75 3.65
CA GLU A 279 6.00 4.79 2.61
C GLU A 279 6.03 4.19 1.20
N ILE A 280 6.89 3.18 0.98
CA ILE A 280 6.96 2.46 -0.29
C ILE A 280 5.60 1.83 -0.61
N TRP A 281 4.99 1.17 0.36
CA TRP A 281 3.70 0.50 0.14
C TRP A 281 2.58 1.48 -0.17
N SER A 282 2.52 2.62 0.55
CA SER A 282 1.55 3.68 0.24
C SER A 282 1.73 4.23 -1.18
N TYR A 283 2.99 4.40 -1.60
CA TYR A 283 3.32 4.83 -2.96
C TYR A 283 2.87 3.82 -4.03
N TRP A 284 3.15 2.53 -3.83
CA TRP A 284 2.72 1.48 -4.75
C TRP A 284 1.19 1.37 -4.84
N ASN A 285 0.49 1.47 -3.72
CA ASN A 285 -0.98 1.47 -3.70
C ASN A 285 -1.55 2.67 -4.45
N ALA A 286 -0.97 3.86 -4.27
CA ALA A 286 -1.39 5.06 -5.01
C ALA A 286 -1.12 4.93 -6.52
N LEU A 287 0.03 4.36 -6.90
CA LEU A 287 0.38 4.11 -8.31
C LEU A 287 -0.57 3.10 -8.95
N SER A 288 -0.87 2.00 -8.26
CA SER A 288 -1.82 0.99 -8.73
C SER A 288 -3.23 1.58 -8.91
N ALA A 289 -3.69 2.37 -7.95
CA ALA A 289 -4.99 3.06 -8.05
C ALA A 289 -5.03 4.06 -9.23
N ALA A 290 -3.94 4.79 -9.45
CA ALA A 290 -3.83 5.71 -10.58
C ALA A 290 -3.82 4.97 -11.94
N ALA A 291 -3.12 3.83 -12.02
CA ALA A 291 -3.11 3.00 -13.23
C ALA A 291 -4.51 2.46 -13.57
N VAL A 292 -5.25 1.97 -12.57
CA VAL A 292 -6.64 1.52 -12.75
C VAL A 292 -7.56 2.66 -13.22
N LEU A 293 -7.39 3.86 -12.67
CA LEU A 293 -8.17 5.04 -13.09
C LEU A 293 -7.85 5.46 -14.53
N GLU A 294 -6.59 5.42 -14.93
CA GLU A 294 -6.19 5.77 -16.30
C GLU A 294 -6.69 4.73 -17.32
N ASP A 295 -6.64 3.45 -16.96
CA ASP A 295 -7.19 2.38 -17.78
C ASP A 295 -8.71 2.54 -17.97
N ARG A 296 -9.45 2.85 -16.90
CA ARG A 296 -10.88 3.18 -16.98
C ARG A 296 -11.17 4.39 -17.86
N ARG A 297 -10.35 5.45 -17.76
CA ARG A 297 -10.49 6.63 -18.62
C ARG A 297 -10.22 6.32 -20.09
N ARG A 298 -9.25 5.45 -20.38
CA ARG A 298 -8.97 4.99 -21.73
C ARG A 298 -10.15 4.21 -22.29
N MET A 299 -10.65 3.21 -21.54
CA MET A 299 -11.83 2.44 -21.94
C MET A 299 -13.06 3.31 -22.18
N ALA A 300 -13.30 4.33 -21.33
CA ALA A 300 -14.41 5.24 -21.50
C ALA A 300 -14.29 6.10 -22.78
N ARG A 301 -13.07 6.51 -23.16
CA ARG A 301 -12.84 7.24 -24.43
C ARG A 301 -13.04 6.33 -25.64
N ASP A 302 -12.43 5.14 -25.61
CA ASP A 302 -12.54 4.17 -26.73
C ASP A 302 -14.02 3.80 -26.96
N LEU A 303 -14.80 3.64 -25.88
CA LEU A 303 -16.24 3.40 -25.94
C LEU A 303 -17.02 4.59 -26.52
N HIS A 304 -16.71 5.81 -26.04
CA HIS A 304 -17.37 7.00 -26.53
C HIS A 304 -17.16 7.16 -28.05
N ASP A 305 -15.94 6.91 -28.50
CA ASP A 305 -15.59 7.05 -29.91
C ASP A 305 -16.23 5.95 -30.78
N GLY A 306 -16.27 4.69 -30.29
CA GLY A 306 -16.96 3.60 -30.95
C GLY A 306 -18.48 3.82 -31.05
N LEU A 307 -19.11 4.17 -29.92
CA LEU A 307 -20.56 4.47 -29.91
C LEU A 307 -20.92 5.68 -30.77
N ALA A 308 -20.09 6.73 -30.77
CA ALA A 308 -20.32 7.91 -31.60
C ALA A 308 -20.28 7.56 -33.10
N GLN A 309 -19.37 6.66 -33.50
CA GLN A 309 -19.27 6.19 -34.88
C GLN A 309 -20.50 5.37 -35.30
N GLU A 310 -20.95 4.42 -34.45
CA GLU A 310 -22.13 3.60 -34.77
C GLU A 310 -23.42 4.46 -34.78
N LEU A 311 -23.56 5.41 -33.86
CA LEU A 311 -24.70 6.33 -33.85
C LEU A 311 -24.71 7.26 -35.08
N ALA A 312 -23.53 7.76 -35.49
CA ALA A 312 -23.39 8.56 -36.71
C ALA A 312 -23.73 7.74 -37.99
N TYR A 313 -23.35 6.45 -38.01
CA TYR A 313 -23.72 5.54 -39.08
C TYR A 313 -25.22 5.30 -39.11
N ILE A 314 -25.86 5.06 -37.95
CA ILE A 314 -27.31 4.87 -37.81
C ILE A 314 -28.06 6.12 -38.28
N SER A 315 -27.65 7.32 -37.81
CA SER A 315 -28.28 8.58 -38.19
C SER A 315 -28.23 8.82 -39.70
N ARG A 316 -27.06 8.64 -40.30
CA ARG A 316 -26.87 8.86 -41.75
C ARG A 316 -27.70 7.91 -42.62
N ASN A 317 -27.86 6.65 -42.18
CA ASN A 317 -28.68 5.65 -42.90
C ASN A 317 -30.20 5.86 -42.68
N LEU A 318 -30.61 6.48 -41.55
CA LEU A 318 -31.99 6.89 -41.35
C LEU A 318 -32.37 8.09 -42.25
N ASP A 319 -31.50 9.07 -42.42
CA ASP A 319 -31.70 10.18 -43.30
C ASP A 319 -31.85 9.76 -44.76
N SER A 320 -30.96 8.85 -45.23
CA SER A 320 -31.07 8.30 -46.61
C SER A 320 -32.26 7.38 -46.81
N ALA A 321 -32.76 6.72 -45.77
CA ALA A 321 -33.97 5.90 -45.85
C ALA A 321 -35.26 6.68 -45.97
N ALA A 322 -35.27 7.94 -45.46
CA ALA A 322 -36.38 8.85 -45.60
C ALA A 322 -36.53 9.36 -47.06
N ASP A 323 -35.40 9.42 -47.80
CA ASP A 323 -35.39 9.87 -49.20
C ASP A 323 -35.72 8.76 -50.21
N ASP A 324 -35.39 7.48 -49.95
CA ASP A 324 -35.50 6.34 -50.89
C ASP A 324 -36.74 5.44 -50.72
N GLY A 325 -37.65 5.77 -49.82
CA GLY A 325 -38.98 5.11 -49.72
C GLY A 325 -38.98 3.60 -49.33
N GLY A 326 -37.87 3.03 -48.92
CA GLY A 326 -37.74 1.60 -48.59
C GLY A 326 -37.47 1.31 -47.11
N ILE A 327 -38.50 1.39 -46.24
CA ILE A 327 -38.36 1.16 -44.78
C ILE A 327 -37.78 -0.22 -44.44
N GLU A 328 -38.12 -1.26 -45.19
CA GLU A 328 -37.69 -2.66 -44.94
C GLU A 328 -36.19 -2.88 -45.18
N GLY A 329 -35.60 -2.27 -46.22
CA GLY A 329 -34.18 -2.29 -46.54
C GLY A 329 -33.33 -1.45 -45.54
N ALA A 330 -33.89 -0.36 -45.02
CA ALA A 330 -33.23 0.45 -44.00
C ALA A 330 -33.14 -0.29 -42.65
N VAL A 331 -34.21 -0.97 -42.24
CA VAL A 331 -34.23 -1.78 -41.01
C VAL A 331 -33.23 -2.92 -41.06
N GLN A 332 -33.07 -3.62 -42.20
CA GLN A 332 -32.06 -4.68 -42.34
C GLN A 332 -30.64 -4.15 -42.27
N ARG A 333 -30.33 -2.95 -42.82
CA ARG A 333 -28.99 -2.33 -42.73
C ARG A 333 -28.64 -1.80 -41.36
N LEU A 334 -29.62 -1.24 -40.62
CA LEU A 334 -29.42 -0.65 -39.32
C LEU A 334 -29.33 -1.67 -38.15
N ARG A 335 -29.98 -2.80 -38.28
CA ARG A 335 -30.00 -3.85 -37.26
C ARG A 335 -28.60 -4.29 -36.80
N PRO A 336 -27.63 -4.59 -37.69
CA PRO A 336 -26.27 -4.95 -37.26
C PRO A 336 -25.52 -3.81 -36.53
N ALA A 337 -25.74 -2.57 -36.91
CA ALA A 337 -25.12 -1.43 -36.27
C ALA A 337 -25.66 -1.20 -34.84
N VAL A 338 -26.96 -1.33 -34.64
CA VAL A 338 -27.61 -1.29 -33.34
C VAL A 338 -27.13 -2.45 -32.44
N GLU A 339 -27.00 -3.65 -33.00
CA GLU A 339 -26.51 -4.83 -32.28
C GLU A 339 -25.03 -4.62 -31.84
N ARG A 340 -24.15 -4.05 -32.70
CA ARG A 340 -22.78 -3.71 -32.35
C ARG A 340 -22.71 -2.65 -31.26
N ALA A 341 -23.42 -1.53 -31.40
CA ALA A 341 -23.47 -0.46 -30.40
C ALA A 341 -23.93 -0.97 -29.03
N GLN A 342 -24.94 -1.84 -29.03
CA GLN A 342 -25.40 -2.51 -27.80
C GLN A 342 -24.38 -3.48 -27.22
N PHE A 343 -23.59 -4.15 -28.04
CA PHE A 343 -22.52 -5.05 -27.61
C PHE A 343 -21.38 -4.23 -26.97
N GLU A 344 -20.92 -3.17 -27.62
CA GLU A 344 -19.87 -2.29 -27.10
C GLU A 344 -20.25 -1.65 -25.77
N LEU A 345 -21.47 -1.12 -25.68
CA LEU A 345 -21.98 -0.53 -24.43
C LEU A 345 -21.99 -1.55 -23.28
N ARG A 346 -22.43 -2.78 -23.54
CA ARG A 346 -22.47 -3.82 -22.52
C ARG A 346 -21.07 -4.30 -22.12
N SER A 347 -20.18 -4.44 -23.07
CA SER A 347 -18.78 -4.83 -22.82
C SER A 347 -18.08 -3.79 -21.94
N ALA A 348 -18.33 -2.51 -22.15
CA ALA A 348 -17.78 -1.46 -21.33
C ALA A 348 -18.37 -1.37 -19.92
N ILE A 349 -19.68 -1.54 -19.78
CA ILE A 349 -20.31 -1.60 -18.44
C ILE A 349 -19.68 -2.75 -17.64
N THR A 350 -19.40 -3.88 -18.27
CA THR A 350 -18.76 -5.04 -17.64
C THR A 350 -17.29 -4.75 -17.27
N ALA A 351 -16.54 -4.08 -18.15
CA ALA A 351 -15.14 -3.71 -17.89
C ALA A 351 -14.99 -2.63 -16.82
N LEU A 352 -15.96 -1.74 -16.68
CA LEU A 352 -15.98 -0.66 -15.66
C LEU A 352 -16.50 -1.16 -14.29
N ALA A 353 -17.04 -2.36 -14.20
CA ALA A 353 -17.51 -2.93 -12.94
C ALA A 353 -16.33 -3.11 -11.95
N PRO A 354 -16.52 -2.85 -10.64
CA PRO A 354 -15.45 -2.98 -9.66
C PRO A 354 -14.94 -4.44 -9.60
N PRO A 355 -13.63 -4.65 -9.39
CA PRO A 355 -13.04 -5.97 -9.21
C PRO A 355 -13.42 -6.54 -7.84
N GLY A 356 -14.60 -7.02 -7.74
CA GLY A 356 -15.11 -7.70 -6.54
C GLY A 356 -16.42 -8.31 -6.96
N GLY A 357 -16.45 -9.65 -7.10
CA GLY A 357 -17.58 -10.40 -7.66
C GLY A 357 -18.93 -9.77 -7.34
N GLN A 358 -19.70 -9.45 -8.37
CA GLN A 358 -21.06 -8.95 -8.20
C GLN A 358 -21.93 -10.06 -7.63
N ALA A 359 -22.85 -9.72 -6.74
CA ALA A 359 -23.92 -10.62 -6.33
C ALA A 359 -24.81 -10.89 -7.56
N VAL A 360 -24.60 -12.04 -8.18
CA VAL A 360 -25.24 -12.42 -9.45
C VAL A 360 -26.75 -12.63 -9.28
N GLY A 361 -27.18 -13.05 -8.09
CA GLY A 361 -28.57 -13.40 -7.85
C GLY A 361 -29.56 -12.29 -8.18
N ALA A 362 -29.30 -11.06 -7.74
CA ALA A 362 -30.19 -9.92 -7.98
C ALA A 362 -30.23 -9.51 -9.46
N VAL A 363 -29.07 -9.48 -10.13
CA VAL A 363 -28.96 -9.12 -11.55
C VAL A 363 -29.64 -10.18 -12.43
N LEU A 364 -29.44 -11.46 -12.10
CA LEU A 364 -30.06 -12.58 -12.79
C LEU A 364 -31.59 -12.57 -12.62
N ALA A 365 -32.09 -12.35 -11.39
CA ALA A 365 -33.52 -12.25 -11.11
C ALA A 365 -34.17 -11.12 -11.91
N GLN A 366 -33.54 -9.94 -11.91
CA GLN A 366 -34.08 -8.79 -12.64
C GLN A 366 -34.13 -9.02 -14.15
N ALA A 367 -33.03 -9.53 -14.74
CA ALA A 367 -32.97 -9.81 -16.19
C ALA A 367 -33.95 -10.90 -16.62
N ALA A 368 -34.08 -11.97 -15.82
CA ALA A 368 -35.02 -13.05 -16.04
C ALA A 368 -36.48 -12.56 -15.97
N SER A 369 -36.82 -11.72 -14.94
CA SER A 369 -38.17 -11.15 -14.81
C SER A 369 -38.52 -10.26 -15.99
N GLN A 370 -37.64 -9.36 -16.41
CA GLN A 370 -37.86 -8.50 -17.59
C GLN A 370 -38.05 -9.32 -18.87
N THR A 371 -37.27 -10.40 -19.01
CA THR A 371 -37.45 -11.31 -20.18
C THR A 371 -38.77 -12.01 -20.13
N ALA A 372 -39.16 -12.56 -18.99
CA ALA A 372 -40.43 -13.26 -18.83
C ALA A 372 -41.64 -12.33 -19.07
N GLU A 373 -41.61 -11.09 -18.54
CA GLU A 373 -42.63 -10.08 -18.78
C GLU A 373 -42.75 -9.73 -20.28
N ARG A 374 -41.62 -9.53 -20.96
CA ARG A 374 -41.58 -9.21 -22.40
C ARG A 374 -42.27 -10.29 -23.24
N PHE A 375 -42.08 -11.55 -22.89
CA PHE A 375 -42.68 -12.67 -23.63
C PHE A 375 -43.98 -13.19 -22.99
N ARG A 376 -44.48 -12.58 -21.94
CA ARG A 376 -45.74 -12.92 -21.22
C ARG A 376 -45.77 -14.39 -20.75
N ILE A 377 -44.64 -14.90 -20.26
CA ILE A 377 -44.52 -16.22 -19.64
C ILE A 377 -44.35 -16.10 -18.12
N GLY A 378 -45.00 -17.00 -17.35
CA GLY A 378 -44.82 -17.05 -15.91
C GLY A 378 -43.40 -17.42 -15.52
N LEU A 379 -42.86 -16.84 -14.45
CA LEU A 379 -41.52 -17.13 -13.97
C LEU A 379 -41.53 -17.41 -12.47
N ASP A 380 -40.97 -18.58 -12.11
CA ASP A 380 -40.70 -18.97 -10.73
C ASP A 380 -39.18 -18.84 -10.46
N LEU A 381 -38.81 -18.07 -9.41
CA LEU A 381 -37.42 -17.83 -9.07
C LEU A 381 -37.06 -18.54 -7.76
N ASP A 382 -36.00 -19.34 -7.79
CA ASP A 382 -35.35 -19.95 -6.63
C ASP A 382 -33.85 -19.62 -6.67
N ILE A 383 -33.49 -18.46 -6.11
CA ILE A 383 -32.17 -17.88 -6.27
C ILE A 383 -31.52 -17.64 -4.92
N VAL A 384 -30.36 -18.25 -4.68
CA VAL A 384 -29.51 -17.96 -3.52
C VAL A 384 -28.90 -16.56 -3.68
N PRO A 385 -29.14 -15.61 -2.72
CA PRO A 385 -28.81 -14.20 -2.93
C PRO A 385 -27.31 -13.87 -2.94
N ASP A 386 -26.47 -14.67 -2.29
CA ASP A 386 -25.06 -14.30 -2.02
C ASP A 386 -24.03 -15.00 -2.94
N VAL A 387 -24.46 -15.37 -4.15
CA VAL A 387 -23.57 -15.96 -5.17
C VAL A 387 -22.76 -14.86 -5.82
N ARG A 388 -21.43 -14.87 -5.62
CA ARG A 388 -20.49 -13.93 -6.24
C ARG A 388 -19.71 -14.60 -7.35
N LEU A 389 -19.71 -14.01 -8.54
CA LEU A 389 -18.97 -14.45 -9.71
C LEU A 389 -18.14 -13.30 -10.30
N SER A 390 -17.13 -13.66 -11.10
CA SER A 390 -16.45 -12.67 -11.94
C SER A 390 -17.45 -12.04 -12.91
N PRO A 391 -17.26 -10.78 -13.32
CA PRO A 391 -18.17 -10.09 -14.25
C PRO A 391 -18.46 -10.90 -15.53
N THR A 392 -17.44 -11.54 -16.09
CA THR A 392 -17.55 -12.36 -17.30
C THR A 392 -18.42 -13.62 -17.11
N ARG A 393 -18.27 -14.32 -15.97
CA ARG A 393 -19.11 -15.47 -15.62
C ARG A 393 -20.55 -15.06 -15.33
N ALA A 394 -20.73 -13.94 -14.60
CA ALA A 394 -22.04 -13.39 -14.30
C ALA A 394 -22.82 -13.03 -15.58
N GLU A 395 -22.17 -12.33 -16.53
CA GLU A 395 -22.76 -11.98 -17.82
C GLU A 395 -23.14 -13.22 -18.63
N ALA A 396 -22.25 -14.24 -18.67
CA ALA A 396 -22.53 -15.47 -19.39
C ALA A 396 -23.78 -16.17 -18.86
N LEU A 397 -23.94 -16.26 -17.51
CA LEU A 397 -25.13 -16.86 -16.89
C LEU A 397 -26.39 -16.07 -17.20
N VAL A 398 -26.39 -14.74 -17.07
CA VAL A 398 -27.55 -13.89 -17.35
C VAL A 398 -28.01 -14.06 -18.81
N ARG A 399 -27.06 -14.06 -19.75
CA ARG A 399 -27.42 -14.26 -21.18
C ARG A 399 -27.99 -15.63 -21.48
N VAL A 400 -27.44 -16.69 -20.90
CA VAL A 400 -27.96 -18.05 -21.09
C VAL A 400 -29.35 -18.17 -20.45
N ALA A 401 -29.59 -17.61 -19.29
CA ALA A 401 -30.91 -17.58 -18.67
C ALA A 401 -31.95 -16.86 -19.54
N CYS A 402 -31.64 -15.67 -20.03
CA CYS A 402 -32.54 -14.91 -20.91
C CYS A 402 -32.84 -15.65 -22.23
N GLU A 403 -31.81 -16.28 -22.81
CA GLU A 403 -32.00 -17.09 -24.04
C GLU A 403 -32.85 -18.34 -23.79
N ALA A 404 -32.61 -19.05 -22.67
CA ALA A 404 -33.38 -20.23 -22.30
C ALA A 404 -34.85 -19.87 -22.02
N ILE A 405 -35.12 -18.75 -21.29
CA ILE A 405 -36.49 -18.24 -21.05
C ILE A 405 -37.15 -17.84 -22.38
N THR A 406 -36.41 -17.18 -23.28
CA THR A 406 -36.92 -16.80 -24.60
C THR A 406 -37.29 -18.01 -25.44
N ASN A 407 -36.45 -19.05 -25.40
CA ASN A 407 -36.71 -20.30 -26.13
C ASN A 407 -37.94 -21.04 -25.56
N ALA A 408 -38.07 -21.10 -24.25
CA ALA A 408 -39.25 -21.65 -23.60
C ALA A 408 -40.51 -20.87 -24.02
N ALA A 409 -40.50 -19.54 -23.96
CA ALA A 409 -41.65 -18.73 -24.33
C ALA A 409 -42.05 -18.88 -25.80
N LYS A 410 -41.07 -19.02 -26.71
CA LYS A 410 -41.34 -19.11 -28.17
C LYS A 410 -41.69 -20.50 -28.65
N HIS A 411 -41.16 -21.54 -28.00
CA HIS A 411 -41.13 -22.88 -28.59
C HIS A 411 -41.72 -23.96 -27.71
N SER A 412 -41.86 -23.78 -26.39
CA SER A 412 -42.29 -24.84 -25.51
C SER A 412 -43.81 -24.96 -25.32
N GLY A 413 -44.56 -23.86 -25.52
CA GLY A 413 -45.95 -23.75 -25.15
C GLY A 413 -46.21 -23.83 -23.63
N ALA A 414 -45.18 -23.76 -22.81
CA ALA A 414 -45.33 -23.79 -21.36
C ALA A 414 -45.89 -22.47 -20.84
N ALA A 415 -46.79 -22.54 -19.85
CA ALA A 415 -47.31 -21.36 -19.19
C ALA A 415 -46.30 -20.71 -18.21
N ARG A 416 -45.26 -21.47 -17.79
CA ARG A 416 -44.33 -21.08 -16.72
C ARG A 416 -42.95 -21.70 -16.95
N VAL A 417 -41.92 -20.94 -16.53
CA VAL A 417 -40.51 -21.37 -16.50
C VAL A 417 -39.98 -21.21 -15.06
N THR A 418 -39.18 -22.15 -14.61
CA THR A 418 -38.50 -22.12 -13.32
C THR A 418 -37.02 -21.77 -13.53
N LEU A 419 -36.49 -20.77 -12.85
CA LEU A 419 -35.07 -20.44 -12.81
C LEU A 419 -34.56 -20.65 -11.39
N ARG A 420 -33.59 -21.55 -11.25
CA ARG A 420 -32.90 -21.87 -10.01
C ARG A 420 -31.43 -21.47 -10.09
N LEU A 421 -30.89 -20.86 -9.04
CA LEU A 421 -29.48 -20.57 -8.89
C LEU A 421 -29.03 -21.03 -7.49
N GLU A 422 -28.06 -21.91 -7.46
CA GLU A 422 -27.53 -22.47 -6.23
C GLU A 422 -26.00 -22.51 -6.26
N ARG A 423 -25.40 -22.61 -5.06
CA ARG A 423 -23.96 -22.79 -4.90
C ARG A 423 -23.67 -24.20 -4.38
N ASP A 424 -22.88 -24.95 -5.12
CA ASP A 424 -22.42 -26.29 -4.78
C ASP A 424 -20.89 -26.25 -4.56
N GLY A 425 -20.49 -26.01 -3.33
CA GLY A 425 -19.09 -25.84 -2.97
C GLY A 425 -18.42 -24.63 -3.66
N SER A 426 -17.49 -24.90 -4.57
CA SER A 426 -16.81 -23.90 -5.38
C SER A 426 -17.51 -23.60 -6.71
N LEU A 427 -18.48 -24.42 -7.11
CA LEU A 427 -19.23 -24.29 -8.36
C LEU A 427 -20.55 -23.55 -8.11
N VAL A 428 -20.97 -22.80 -9.11
CA VAL A 428 -22.28 -22.18 -9.17
C VAL A 428 -23.09 -22.90 -10.24
N ARG A 429 -24.26 -23.39 -9.84
CA ARG A 429 -25.19 -24.07 -10.74
C ARG A 429 -26.39 -23.17 -11.01
N MET A 430 -26.75 -23.07 -12.30
CA MET A 430 -27.96 -22.40 -12.73
C MET A 430 -28.77 -23.39 -13.57
N GLN A 431 -30.07 -23.46 -13.31
CA GLN A 431 -31.02 -24.33 -14.01
C GLN A 431 -32.19 -23.50 -14.50
N VAL A 432 -32.54 -23.65 -15.77
CA VAL A 432 -33.76 -23.08 -16.37
C VAL A 432 -34.59 -24.24 -16.92
N ALA A 433 -35.80 -24.41 -16.39
CA ALA A 433 -36.64 -25.53 -16.76
C ALA A 433 -38.06 -25.10 -17.19
N ASP A 434 -38.60 -25.66 -18.23
CA ASP A 434 -39.99 -25.55 -18.67
C ASP A 434 -40.67 -26.92 -18.71
N ARG A 435 -42.00 -26.93 -18.60
CA ARG A 435 -42.85 -28.12 -18.72
C ARG A 435 -43.66 -28.14 -20.02
N GLY A 436 -43.04 -27.70 -21.10
CA GLY A 436 -43.69 -27.61 -22.40
C GLY A 436 -43.55 -28.86 -23.25
N CYS A 437 -43.68 -28.71 -24.57
CA CYS A 437 -43.62 -29.81 -25.53
C CYS A 437 -42.25 -30.51 -25.64
N GLY A 438 -41.16 -29.85 -25.19
CA GLY A 438 -39.81 -30.35 -25.34
C GLY A 438 -39.38 -30.57 -26.79
N PHE A 439 -38.19 -31.13 -26.98
CA PHE A 439 -37.65 -31.42 -28.30
C PHE A 439 -36.64 -32.59 -28.26
N ASP A 440 -36.42 -33.21 -29.39
CA ASP A 440 -35.38 -34.23 -29.56
C ASP A 440 -34.00 -33.56 -29.72
N THR A 441 -33.11 -33.83 -28.77
CA THR A 441 -31.74 -33.24 -28.71
C THR A 441 -30.77 -33.92 -29.69
N SER A 442 -31.13 -35.08 -30.26
CA SER A 442 -30.33 -35.83 -31.23
C SER A 442 -30.47 -35.27 -32.66
N VAL A 443 -31.54 -34.55 -32.94
CA VAL A 443 -31.81 -33.97 -34.26
C VAL A 443 -31.19 -32.55 -34.35
N PRO A 444 -30.26 -32.31 -35.29
CA PRO A 444 -29.71 -30.97 -35.49
C PRO A 444 -30.84 -30.03 -35.95
N ARG A 445 -31.28 -29.15 -35.05
CA ARG A 445 -32.17 -28.04 -35.41
C ARG A 445 -31.33 -26.81 -35.73
N GLY A 446 -31.58 -26.17 -36.87
CA GLY A 446 -30.86 -25.01 -37.38
C GLY A 446 -31.06 -23.71 -36.60
N GLY A 447 -30.94 -23.74 -35.25
CA GLY A 447 -31.05 -22.56 -34.39
C GLY A 447 -29.70 -22.18 -33.79
N PHE A 448 -29.26 -20.94 -34.00
CA PHE A 448 -28.02 -20.41 -33.44
C PHE A 448 -28.04 -20.30 -31.90
N GLY A 449 -29.20 -20.30 -31.23
CA GLY A 449 -29.34 -20.06 -29.79
C GLY A 449 -28.65 -21.13 -28.93
N LEU A 450 -28.83 -22.42 -29.21
CA LEU A 450 -28.22 -23.50 -28.42
C LEU A 450 -26.70 -23.57 -28.61
N VAL A 451 -26.21 -23.31 -29.82
CA VAL A 451 -24.78 -23.26 -30.12
C VAL A 451 -24.13 -22.06 -29.38
N SER A 452 -24.74 -20.89 -29.50
CA SER A 452 -24.27 -19.68 -28.84
C SER A 452 -24.23 -19.80 -27.31
N MET A 453 -25.23 -20.42 -26.68
CA MET A 453 -25.23 -20.68 -25.24
C MET A 453 -24.05 -21.61 -24.85
N ARG A 454 -23.77 -22.66 -25.62
CA ARG A 454 -22.66 -23.61 -25.37
C ARG A 454 -21.30 -22.93 -25.49
N GLU A 455 -21.07 -22.17 -26.56
CA GLU A 455 -19.83 -21.44 -26.80
C GLU A 455 -19.56 -20.40 -25.69
N ARG A 456 -20.59 -19.68 -25.27
CA ARG A 456 -20.51 -18.66 -24.22
C ARG A 456 -20.13 -19.26 -22.87
N ILE A 457 -20.69 -20.38 -22.46
CA ILE A 457 -20.33 -21.02 -21.20
C ILE A 457 -18.94 -21.64 -21.27
N ARG A 458 -18.56 -22.24 -22.40
CA ARG A 458 -17.18 -22.73 -22.61
C ARG A 458 -16.14 -21.61 -22.52
N SER A 459 -16.41 -20.43 -23.05
CA SER A 459 -15.47 -19.29 -23.01
C SER A 459 -15.14 -18.81 -21.61
N VAL A 460 -15.98 -19.08 -20.61
CA VAL A 460 -15.77 -18.75 -19.19
C VAL A 460 -15.34 -19.94 -18.34
N GLY A 461 -15.01 -21.07 -18.99
CA GLY A 461 -14.54 -22.29 -18.33
C GLY A 461 -15.66 -23.08 -17.63
N GLY A 462 -16.90 -22.90 -18.06
CA GLY A 462 -18.08 -23.62 -17.55
C GLY A 462 -18.55 -24.77 -18.45
N GLU A 463 -19.51 -25.51 -17.94
CA GLU A 463 -20.20 -26.61 -18.62
C GLU A 463 -21.69 -26.29 -18.79
N LEU A 464 -22.25 -26.58 -19.97
CA LEU A 464 -23.68 -26.44 -20.25
C LEU A 464 -24.25 -27.79 -20.70
N ARG A 465 -25.32 -28.25 -20.05
CA ARG A 465 -26.09 -29.42 -20.35
C ARG A 465 -27.51 -29.04 -20.72
N ILE A 466 -28.08 -29.72 -21.71
CA ILE A 466 -29.48 -29.54 -22.16
C ILE A 466 -30.15 -30.88 -22.13
N ASN A 467 -31.18 -31.01 -21.31
CA ASN A 467 -32.02 -32.18 -21.21
C ASN A 467 -33.40 -31.84 -21.77
N SER A 468 -33.81 -32.48 -22.83
CA SER A 468 -35.15 -32.30 -23.41
C SER A 468 -35.60 -33.57 -24.11
N GLY A 469 -36.90 -33.79 -24.18
CA GLY A 469 -37.52 -34.87 -24.90
C GLY A 469 -38.97 -34.52 -25.25
N PRO A 470 -39.51 -35.09 -26.34
CA PRO A 470 -40.91 -34.85 -26.76
C PRO A 470 -41.90 -35.12 -25.61
N GLY A 471 -42.70 -34.10 -25.26
CA GLY A 471 -43.68 -34.14 -24.17
C GLY A 471 -43.13 -34.08 -22.75
N ARG A 472 -41.78 -33.86 -22.57
CA ARG A 472 -41.13 -33.83 -21.24
C ARG A 472 -40.64 -32.46 -20.82
N GLY A 473 -40.87 -31.42 -21.66
CA GLY A 473 -40.31 -30.10 -21.45
C GLY A 473 -38.82 -30.02 -21.74
N SER A 474 -38.19 -28.92 -21.32
CA SER A 474 -36.76 -28.72 -21.53
C SER A 474 -36.12 -28.18 -20.26
N GLU A 475 -34.87 -28.56 -20.03
CA GLU A 475 -34.03 -28.16 -18.94
C GLU A 475 -32.66 -27.76 -19.46
N VAL A 476 -32.22 -26.55 -19.12
CA VAL A 476 -30.89 -26.03 -19.40
C VAL A 476 -30.16 -25.89 -18.07
N GLU A 477 -29.11 -26.65 -17.88
CA GLU A 477 -28.26 -26.65 -16.71
C GLU A 477 -26.88 -26.05 -17.05
N VAL A 478 -26.39 -25.14 -16.23
CA VAL A 478 -25.08 -24.50 -16.35
C VAL A 478 -24.32 -24.67 -15.06
N ALA A 479 -23.03 -25.03 -15.14
CA ALA A 479 -22.08 -25.05 -14.03
C ALA A 479 -20.87 -24.17 -14.37
N VAL A 480 -20.52 -23.19 -13.49
CA VAL A 480 -19.38 -22.27 -13.70
C VAL A 480 -18.55 -22.10 -12.43
#